data_ecc7b1f74e5787eebf5ca5c757f4734b
#
_entry.id   ecc7b1f74e5787eebf5ca5c757f4734b
#
_cell.length_a   1.000
_cell.length_b   1.000
_cell.length_c   1.000
_cell.angle_alpha   90.00
_cell.angle_beta   90.00
_cell.angle_gamma   90.00
#
_symmetry.space_group_name_H-M   'P 1'
#
loop_
_entity.id
_entity.type
_entity.pdbx_description
1 polymer ?
#
loop_
_entity_poly.entity_id
_entity_poly.type
_entity_poly.pdbx_seq_one_letter_code
_entity_poly.pdbx_strand_id
1 'polypeptide(L)'
;MRTTTLGTHGPQVGVIGLGAMGMSFAYDMATPRDESTSVSVVHQALDLGVTLIDTADVYGPYTNEELVGRALAGHRDRAVIATKVGMECIDPTGGPGGSPLVKPNGRPEHVRAAIDASLRRLGTDHVDLYQLHRVDPEVPIEETWGALAEAVAAGKARHIGLSEVSVEQIKRAQAIHPVTTVQSEFSLWTRDVQAEVLPYCEQHGIGLLPYSPLGRGFLAGRFASFDELPQNDQRRRLPRFQQDNLQANLDIATKVSEVAERIGATPAQVALAWLVAQGPHVVPIPGTKTPKYLADNAGAADVQLSPADLADLDAIPAPTGARY
;
A
#
# COMPACT_ATOMS: atom_id res chain seq x y z
N MET A 1 8.72 -17.78 1.21
CA MET A 1 8.80 -16.59 0.32
C MET A 1 10.23 -16.05 0.29
N ARG A 2 10.70 -15.52 -0.84
CA ARG A 2 11.97 -14.77 -0.91
C ARG A 2 11.87 -13.50 -0.06
N THR A 3 12.99 -13.02 0.46
CA THR A 3 13.06 -11.79 1.26
C THR A 3 13.94 -10.74 0.59
N THR A 4 13.70 -9.48 0.92
CA THR A 4 14.52 -8.34 0.51
C THR A 4 14.62 -7.34 1.66
N THR A 5 15.58 -6.42 1.58
CA THR A 5 15.71 -5.31 2.54
C THR A 5 15.02 -4.07 1.98
N LEU A 6 14.18 -3.43 2.76
CA LEU A 6 13.52 -2.17 2.37
C LEU A 6 14.53 -1.02 2.37
N GLY A 7 14.97 -0.65 1.17
CA GLY A 7 16.09 0.30 1.03
C GLY A 7 17.39 -0.27 1.58
N THR A 8 18.41 0.58 1.74
CA THR A 8 19.76 0.14 2.15
C THR A 8 19.84 -0.25 3.63
N HIS A 9 19.03 0.39 4.49
CA HIS A 9 19.12 0.27 5.95
C HIS A 9 17.81 -0.10 6.63
N GLY A 10 16.77 -0.41 5.85
CA GLY A 10 15.44 -0.76 6.37
C GLY A 10 15.35 -2.22 6.85
N PRO A 11 14.17 -2.63 7.29
CA PRO A 11 13.92 -3.99 7.75
C PRO A 11 13.94 -4.99 6.57
N GLN A 12 14.29 -6.24 6.89
CA GLN A 12 14.12 -7.37 5.97
C GLN A 12 12.65 -7.81 5.95
N VAL A 13 12.08 -7.94 4.76
CA VAL A 13 10.67 -8.30 4.55
C VAL A 13 10.53 -9.32 3.42
N GLY A 14 9.38 -9.99 3.35
CA GLY A 14 8.99 -10.74 2.16
C GLY A 14 8.88 -9.81 0.94
N VAL A 15 9.17 -10.31 -0.26
CA VAL A 15 9.07 -9.52 -1.50
C VAL A 15 7.64 -9.09 -1.86
N ILE A 16 6.65 -9.61 -1.14
CA ILE A 16 5.25 -9.19 -1.15
C ILE A 16 4.85 -8.84 0.28
N GLY A 17 4.25 -7.67 0.49
CA GLY A 17 3.65 -7.26 1.76
C GLY A 17 2.12 -7.41 1.77
N LEU A 18 1.47 -7.03 2.85
CA LEU A 18 0.02 -7.05 3.02
C LEU A 18 -0.49 -5.66 3.39
N GLY A 19 -1.36 -5.08 2.56
CA GLY A 19 -2.14 -3.88 2.89
C GLY A 19 -3.38 -4.26 3.71
N ALA A 20 -3.47 -3.78 4.94
CA ALA A 20 -4.56 -4.10 5.86
C ALA A 20 -5.80 -3.20 5.72
N MET A 21 -5.76 -2.12 4.94
CA MET A 21 -6.84 -1.12 4.83
C MET A 21 -8.20 -1.75 4.59
N GLY A 22 -8.31 -2.71 3.68
CA GLY A 22 -9.58 -3.37 3.31
C GLY A 22 -10.21 -4.21 4.42
N MET A 23 -9.49 -4.51 5.49
CA MET A 23 -9.99 -5.31 6.63
C MET A 23 -10.95 -4.53 7.52
N SER A 24 -10.86 -3.20 7.59
CA SER A 24 -11.76 -2.35 8.37
C SER A 24 -12.40 -1.22 7.58
N PHE A 25 -11.87 -0.89 6.40
CA PHE A 25 -12.25 0.31 5.64
C PHE A 25 -12.18 0.07 4.13
N ALA A 26 -12.71 1.02 3.34
CA ALA A 26 -12.66 1.13 1.88
C ALA A 26 -13.46 0.10 1.05
N TYR A 27 -13.61 0.41 -0.22
CA TYR A 27 -14.36 -0.32 -1.25
C TYR A 27 -15.83 -0.50 -0.90
N ASP A 28 -16.34 -1.72 -0.81
CA ASP A 28 -17.71 -2.01 -0.41
C ASP A 28 -17.91 -1.78 1.10
N MET A 29 -18.49 -0.63 1.44
CA MET A 29 -18.75 -0.23 2.82
C MET A 29 -20.00 -0.89 3.42
N ALA A 30 -20.88 -1.45 2.59
CA ALA A 30 -22.13 -2.06 3.03
C ALA A 30 -21.96 -3.51 3.51
N THR A 31 -20.96 -4.23 3.00
CA THR A 31 -20.72 -5.61 3.40
C THR A 31 -20.03 -5.65 4.76
N PRO A 32 -20.66 -6.29 5.77
CA PRO A 32 -20.01 -6.50 7.07
C PRO A 32 -18.65 -7.19 6.93
N ARG A 33 -17.68 -6.74 7.72
CA ARG A 33 -16.36 -7.35 7.77
C ARG A 33 -16.27 -8.29 8.94
N ASP A 34 -15.80 -9.50 8.68
CA ASP A 34 -15.53 -10.47 9.73
C ASP A 34 -14.09 -10.26 10.25
N GLU A 35 -14.02 -9.84 11.51
CA GLU A 35 -12.74 -9.61 12.17
C GLU A 35 -11.95 -10.90 12.33
N SER A 36 -12.61 -12.01 12.64
CA SER A 36 -11.94 -13.30 12.81
C SER A 36 -11.26 -13.77 11.53
N THR A 37 -11.92 -13.57 10.39
CA THR A 37 -11.32 -13.81 9.08
C THR A 37 -10.13 -12.89 8.83
N SER A 38 -10.24 -11.60 9.18
CA SER A 38 -9.13 -10.64 9.00
C SER A 38 -7.92 -11.01 9.85
N VAL A 39 -8.11 -11.40 11.10
CA VAL A 39 -7.05 -11.93 11.98
C VAL A 39 -6.41 -13.18 11.37
N SER A 40 -7.22 -14.12 10.89
CA SER A 40 -6.73 -15.34 10.22
C SER A 40 -5.89 -15.01 8.97
N VAL A 41 -6.28 -14.00 8.20
CA VAL A 41 -5.50 -13.54 7.02
C VAL A 41 -4.13 -13.01 7.44
N VAL A 42 -4.04 -12.24 8.54
CA VAL A 42 -2.74 -11.76 9.04
C VAL A 42 -1.86 -12.95 9.50
N HIS A 43 -2.40 -13.91 10.22
CA HIS A 43 -1.65 -15.10 10.64
C HIS A 43 -1.16 -15.91 9.44
N GLN A 44 -2.03 -16.17 8.48
CA GLN A 44 -1.65 -16.86 7.24
C GLN A 44 -0.59 -16.07 6.44
N ALA A 45 -0.65 -14.72 6.45
CA ALA A 45 0.37 -13.90 5.80
C ALA A 45 1.76 -14.18 6.40
N LEU A 46 1.87 -14.17 7.74
CA LEU A 46 3.12 -14.49 8.43
C LEU A 46 3.61 -15.90 8.12
N ASP A 47 2.71 -16.88 8.05
CA ASP A 47 3.05 -18.27 7.73
C ASP A 47 3.55 -18.44 6.28
N LEU A 48 3.05 -17.62 5.34
CA LEU A 48 3.51 -17.56 3.96
C LEU A 48 4.79 -16.73 3.76
N GLY A 49 5.29 -16.07 4.83
CA GLY A 49 6.46 -15.18 4.77
C GLY A 49 6.15 -13.76 4.26
N VAL A 50 4.87 -13.37 4.22
CA VAL A 50 4.40 -12.00 4.01
C VAL A 50 4.51 -11.27 5.35
N THR A 51 5.70 -10.73 5.65
CA THR A 51 6.01 -10.19 6.97
C THR A 51 5.72 -8.71 7.12
N LEU A 52 5.68 -7.94 6.01
CA LEU A 52 5.33 -6.52 6.03
C LEU A 52 3.79 -6.36 6.10
N ILE A 53 3.30 -5.79 7.19
CA ILE A 53 1.88 -5.47 7.41
C ILE A 53 1.71 -3.96 7.41
N ASP A 54 1.02 -3.42 6.39
CA ASP A 54 0.81 -1.99 6.21
C ASP A 54 -0.59 -1.57 6.66
N THR A 55 -0.65 -0.63 7.59
CA THR A 55 -1.86 0.00 8.12
C THR A 55 -1.73 1.53 8.11
N ALA A 56 -2.64 2.25 8.75
CA ALA A 56 -2.58 3.68 9.04
C ALA A 56 -3.55 4.03 10.18
N ASP A 57 -3.25 5.12 10.88
CA ASP A 57 -4.11 5.66 11.93
C ASP A 57 -5.52 6.01 11.42
N VAL A 58 -5.60 6.60 10.24
CA VAL A 58 -6.85 7.07 9.65
C VAL A 58 -7.74 5.95 9.10
N TYR A 59 -7.25 4.70 9.03
CA TYR A 59 -8.04 3.58 8.52
C TYR A 59 -9.08 3.12 9.53
N GLY A 60 -10.35 3.17 9.11
CA GLY A 60 -11.48 2.67 9.83
C GLY A 60 -12.21 3.55 10.86
N PRO A 61 -12.01 4.89 11.02
CA PRO A 61 -10.77 5.49 11.51
C PRO A 61 -10.31 4.86 12.83
N TYR A 62 -9.03 4.68 12.94
CA TYR A 62 -8.30 4.09 14.08
C TYR A 62 -8.50 2.58 14.31
N THR A 63 -9.64 2.01 13.92
CA THR A 63 -10.00 0.60 14.19
C THR A 63 -9.12 -0.41 13.44
N ASN A 64 -8.47 0.00 12.34
CA ASN A 64 -7.56 -0.88 11.60
C ASN A 64 -6.29 -1.20 12.39
N GLU A 65 -5.69 -0.21 13.04
CA GLU A 65 -4.53 -0.45 13.92
C GLU A 65 -4.88 -1.33 15.10
N GLU A 66 -6.08 -1.17 15.69
CA GLU A 66 -6.56 -2.06 16.77
C GLU A 66 -6.70 -3.52 16.28
N LEU A 67 -7.26 -3.72 15.07
CA LEU A 67 -7.38 -5.04 14.46
C LEU A 67 -6.01 -5.66 14.22
N VAL A 68 -5.08 -4.91 13.62
CA VAL A 68 -3.70 -5.37 13.37
C VAL A 68 -3.00 -5.69 14.69
N GLY A 69 -3.16 -4.84 15.71
CA GLY A 69 -2.60 -5.06 17.04
C GLY A 69 -3.10 -6.37 17.67
N ARG A 70 -4.41 -6.63 17.62
CA ARG A 70 -4.98 -7.91 18.09
C ARG A 70 -4.46 -9.11 17.30
N ALA A 71 -4.37 -8.99 15.98
CA ALA A 71 -3.86 -10.06 15.12
C ALA A 71 -2.38 -10.38 15.39
N LEU A 72 -1.59 -9.38 15.78
CA LEU A 72 -0.15 -9.54 16.05
C LEU A 72 0.17 -9.82 17.53
N ALA A 73 -0.83 -9.88 18.40
CA ALA A 73 -0.63 -10.25 19.80
C ALA A 73 0.00 -11.65 19.89
N GLY A 74 1.19 -11.74 20.50
CA GLY A 74 2.00 -12.98 20.55
C GLY A 74 2.76 -13.32 19.26
N HIS A 75 2.68 -12.48 18.23
CA HIS A 75 3.37 -12.67 16.93
C HIS A 75 4.17 -11.43 16.48
N ARG A 76 4.34 -10.43 17.36
CA ARG A 76 4.97 -9.15 17.06
C ARG A 76 6.36 -9.26 16.41
N ASP A 77 7.15 -10.19 16.88
CA ASP A 77 8.53 -10.48 16.42
C ASP A 77 8.60 -11.08 15.01
N ARG A 78 7.48 -11.60 14.49
CA ARG A 78 7.38 -12.14 13.13
C ARG A 78 6.99 -11.10 12.10
N ALA A 79 6.51 -9.92 12.52
CA ALA A 79 5.94 -8.90 11.65
C ALA A 79 6.82 -7.64 11.60
N VAL A 80 6.89 -7.02 10.43
CA VAL A 80 7.33 -5.65 10.21
C VAL A 80 6.07 -4.80 10.10
N ILE A 81 5.78 -3.99 11.11
CA ILE A 81 4.60 -3.12 11.14
C ILE A 81 4.95 -1.78 10.49
N ALA A 82 4.21 -1.46 9.42
CA ALA A 82 4.20 -0.14 8.83
C ALA A 82 2.88 0.56 9.15
N THR A 83 2.92 1.73 9.79
CA THR A 83 1.74 2.59 9.96
C THR A 83 2.02 3.99 9.47
N LYS A 84 0.98 4.85 9.44
CA LYS A 84 1.07 6.17 8.82
C LYS A 84 0.43 7.23 9.72
N VAL A 85 0.89 8.48 9.52
CA VAL A 85 0.42 9.71 10.19
C VAL A 85 0.34 10.85 9.19
N GLY A 86 -0.26 11.95 9.57
CA GLY A 86 -0.32 13.18 8.75
C GLY A 86 -1.65 13.35 8.02
N MET A 87 -2.64 12.51 8.38
CA MET A 87 -4.04 12.70 8.04
C MET A 87 -4.86 12.74 9.33
N GLU A 88 -5.77 13.67 9.42
CA GLU A 88 -6.67 13.83 10.58
C GLU A 88 -8.10 13.51 10.16
N CYS A 89 -8.78 12.63 10.89
CA CYS A 89 -10.20 12.37 10.69
C CYS A 89 -11.02 13.49 11.36
N ILE A 90 -11.74 14.25 10.52
CA ILE A 90 -12.60 15.35 10.97
C ILE A 90 -13.99 14.85 11.34
N ASP A 91 -14.52 13.94 10.49
CA ASP A 91 -15.83 13.32 10.67
C ASP A 91 -15.73 11.87 10.18
N PRO A 92 -16.00 10.88 11.03
CA PRO A 92 -15.88 9.46 10.67
C PRO A 92 -16.86 9.00 9.59
N THR A 93 -17.92 9.77 9.31
CA THR A 93 -18.98 9.43 8.35
C THR A 93 -19.30 10.54 7.35
N GLY A 94 -18.68 11.72 7.50
CA GLY A 94 -19.00 12.93 6.73
C GLY A 94 -18.49 12.96 5.30
N GLY A 95 -17.68 11.99 4.90
CA GLY A 95 -17.16 11.88 3.55
C GLY A 95 -18.13 11.20 2.58
N PRO A 96 -17.79 11.21 1.27
CA PRO A 96 -18.64 10.64 0.24
C PRO A 96 -18.97 9.16 0.50
N GLY A 97 -20.28 8.82 0.53
CA GLY A 97 -20.80 7.48 0.78
C GLY A 97 -20.61 6.97 2.20
N GLY A 98 -20.53 7.88 3.18
CA GLY A 98 -20.33 7.52 4.58
C GLY A 98 -18.89 7.15 4.91
N SER A 99 -17.93 7.49 4.04
CA SER A 99 -16.51 7.34 4.34
C SER A 99 -16.05 8.43 5.32
N PRO A 100 -14.94 8.24 6.04
CA PRO A 100 -14.35 9.30 6.84
C PRO A 100 -14.00 10.53 5.99
N LEU A 101 -14.33 11.70 6.51
CA LEU A 101 -13.82 12.97 6.01
C LEU A 101 -12.48 13.24 6.69
N VAL A 102 -11.43 13.30 5.90
CA VAL A 102 -10.06 13.47 6.38
C VAL A 102 -9.41 14.68 5.74
N LYS A 103 -8.45 15.28 6.43
CA LYS A 103 -7.59 16.34 5.88
C LYS A 103 -6.12 16.08 6.24
N PRO A 104 -5.16 16.64 5.50
CA PRO A 104 -3.77 16.65 5.92
C PRO A 104 -3.60 17.40 7.25
N ASN A 105 -2.72 16.90 8.12
CA ASN A 105 -2.25 17.55 9.33
C ASN A 105 -0.79 17.14 9.58
N GLY A 106 0.14 17.95 9.06
CA GLY A 106 1.59 17.71 9.17
C GLY A 106 2.23 18.38 10.39
N ARG A 107 1.43 19.00 11.28
CA ARG A 107 1.98 19.74 12.42
C ARG A 107 2.76 18.81 13.36
N PRO A 108 3.95 19.24 13.83
CA PRO A 108 4.78 18.43 14.72
C PRO A 108 4.08 17.92 15.98
N GLU A 109 3.23 18.74 16.59
CA GLU A 109 2.45 18.32 17.76
C GLU A 109 1.45 17.20 17.45
N HIS A 110 0.84 17.21 16.24
CA HIS A 110 -0.02 16.13 15.78
C HIS A 110 0.78 14.84 15.60
N VAL A 111 1.93 14.91 14.93
CA VAL A 111 2.80 13.73 14.70
C VAL A 111 3.23 13.10 16.01
N ARG A 112 3.66 13.91 17.01
CA ARG A 112 4.06 13.42 18.35
C ARG A 112 2.92 12.75 19.10
N ALA A 113 1.72 13.31 19.05
CA ALA A 113 0.54 12.73 19.70
C ALA A 113 0.07 11.46 18.99
N ALA A 114 0.12 11.44 17.64
CA ALA A 114 -0.37 10.35 16.83
C ALA A 114 0.47 9.07 17.00
N ILE A 115 1.81 9.14 17.09
CA ILE A 115 2.63 7.94 17.31
C ILE A 115 2.28 7.27 18.63
N ASP A 116 2.08 8.02 19.71
CA ASP A 116 1.70 7.45 21.01
C ASP A 116 0.32 6.79 20.97
N ALA A 117 -0.60 7.36 20.20
CA ALA A 117 -1.92 6.78 20.00
C ALA A 117 -1.84 5.50 19.15
N SER A 118 -1.05 5.49 18.07
CA SER A 118 -0.84 4.31 17.22
C SER A 118 -0.22 3.15 17.99
N LEU A 119 0.80 3.41 18.81
CA LEU A 119 1.43 2.38 19.65
C LEU A 119 0.43 1.75 20.64
N ARG A 120 -0.45 2.56 21.26
CA ARG A 120 -1.51 2.04 22.13
C ARG A 120 -2.50 1.16 21.37
N ARG A 121 -2.95 1.54 20.17
CA ARG A 121 -3.88 0.75 19.36
C ARG A 121 -3.24 -0.53 18.85
N LEU A 122 -1.99 -0.46 18.43
CA LEU A 122 -1.22 -1.62 17.96
C LEU A 122 -0.77 -2.55 19.11
N GLY A 123 -0.82 -2.09 20.37
CA GLY A 123 -0.39 -2.88 21.51
C GLY A 123 1.11 -3.19 21.53
N THR A 124 1.93 -2.26 21.06
CA THR A 124 3.40 -2.42 20.94
C THR A 124 4.12 -1.16 21.42
N ASP A 125 5.39 -1.30 21.79
CA ASP A 125 6.25 -0.19 22.21
C ASP A 125 6.93 0.53 21.04
N HIS A 126 6.96 -0.07 19.84
CA HIS A 126 7.51 0.52 18.64
C HIS A 126 6.84 -0.01 17.37
N VAL A 127 6.91 0.79 16.28
CA VAL A 127 6.64 0.35 14.92
C VAL A 127 7.95 0.23 14.15
N ASP A 128 7.98 -0.62 13.13
CA ASP A 128 9.19 -0.81 12.31
C ASP A 128 9.32 0.30 11.25
N LEU A 129 8.19 0.76 10.71
CA LEU A 129 8.15 1.83 9.71
C LEU A 129 7.00 2.80 10.01
N TYR A 130 7.33 4.07 10.23
CA TYR A 130 6.36 5.14 10.46
C TYR A 130 6.39 6.11 9.28
N GLN A 131 5.26 6.28 8.59
CA GLN A 131 5.24 6.97 7.30
C GLN A 131 4.38 8.24 7.35
N LEU A 132 4.84 9.31 6.70
CA LEU A 132 4.01 10.46 6.39
C LEU A 132 3.01 10.07 5.28
N HIS A 133 1.72 10.01 5.62
CA HIS A 133 0.66 9.53 4.73
C HIS A 133 0.43 10.49 3.54
N ARG A 134 0.38 11.80 3.83
CA ARG A 134 0.32 12.88 2.83
C ARG A 134 1.04 14.11 3.37
N VAL A 135 1.70 14.82 2.50
CA VAL A 135 2.29 16.12 2.84
C VAL A 135 1.19 17.13 3.08
N ASP A 136 1.26 17.85 4.19
CA ASP A 136 0.38 18.96 4.49
C ASP A 136 0.87 20.21 3.72
N PRO A 137 0.07 20.80 2.83
CA PRO A 137 0.50 21.98 2.07
C PRO A 137 0.68 23.23 2.96
N GLU A 138 0.13 23.24 4.18
CA GLU A 138 0.23 24.36 5.11
C GLU A 138 1.44 24.26 6.05
N VAL A 139 2.15 23.12 6.06
CA VAL A 139 3.29 22.86 6.95
C VAL A 139 4.52 22.49 6.13
N PRO A 140 5.66 23.17 6.31
CA PRO A 140 6.92 22.76 5.68
C PRO A 140 7.23 21.29 5.96
N ILE A 141 7.54 20.52 4.91
CA ILE A 141 7.82 19.08 5.06
C ILE A 141 8.96 18.82 6.07
N GLU A 142 9.89 19.74 6.17
CA GLU A 142 11.04 19.67 7.09
C GLU A 142 10.58 19.65 8.57
N GLU A 143 9.53 20.39 8.91
CA GLU A 143 8.98 20.42 10.28
C GLU A 143 8.29 19.10 10.60
N THR A 144 7.43 18.62 9.68
CA THR A 144 6.76 17.32 9.82
C THR A 144 7.79 16.20 9.90
N TRP A 145 8.77 16.21 8.99
CA TRP A 145 9.81 15.17 8.93
C TRP A 145 10.71 15.16 10.16
N GLY A 146 11.02 16.36 10.70
CA GLY A 146 11.72 16.50 11.98
C GLY A 146 11.00 15.82 13.13
N ALA A 147 9.67 15.94 13.21
CA ALA A 147 8.87 15.26 14.23
C ALA A 147 8.82 13.73 14.05
N LEU A 148 8.83 13.22 12.79
CA LEU A 148 9.00 11.79 12.56
C LEU A 148 10.40 11.31 12.99
N ALA A 149 11.47 12.09 12.73
CA ALA A 149 12.83 11.78 13.17
C ALA A 149 12.94 11.75 14.70
N GLU A 150 12.21 12.61 15.42
CA GLU A 150 12.13 12.54 16.89
C GLU A 150 11.51 11.22 17.37
N ALA A 151 10.51 10.67 16.66
CA ALA A 151 9.93 9.37 16.98
C ALA A 151 10.97 8.23 16.83
N VAL A 152 11.89 8.34 15.86
CA VAL A 152 13.03 7.41 15.73
C VAL A 152 14.00 7.58 16.89
N ALA A 153 14.39 8.81 17.21
CA ALA A 153 15.30 9.09 18.32
C ALA A 153 14.75 8.62 19.68
N ALA A 154 13.41 8.66 19.85
CA ALA A 154 12.72 8.16 21.03
C ALA A 154 12.53 6.64 21.04
N GLY A 155 12.93 5.91 19.99
CA GLY A 155 12.76 4.47 19.87
C GLY A 155 11.32 4.01 19.58
N LYS A 156 10.41 4.94 19.30
CA LYS A 156 8.98 4.66 18.98
C LYS A 156 8.79 4.17 17.55
N ALA A 157 9.69 4.55 16.64
CA ALA A 157 9.78 4.04 15.29
C ALA A 157 11.21 3.62 14.99
N ARG A 158 11.41 2.54 14.24
CA ARG A 158 12.75 2.11 13.81
C ARG A 158 13.21 2.85 12.56
N HIS A 159 12.27 3.03 11.63
CA HIS A 159 12.47 3.67 10.34
C HIS A 159 11.32 4.60 10.03
N ILE A 160 11.57 5.59 9.16
CA ILE A 160 10.54 6.51 8.68
C ILE A 160 10.49 6.56 7.16
N GLY A 161 9.30 6.82 6.62
CA GLY A 161 9.01 6.83 5.19
C GLY A 161 8.06 7.94 4.77
N LEU A 162 7.94 8.13 3.49
CA LEU A 162 7.05 9.12 2.85
C LEU A 162 6.00 8.41 1.99
N SER A 163 4.90 9.08 1.72
CA SER A 163 3.89 8.58 0.78
C SER A 163 3.40 9.68 -0.16
N GLU A 164 3.25 9.35 -1.46
CA GLU A 164 2.74 10.24 -2.52
C GLU A 164 3.53 11.56 -2.59
N VAL A 165 4.84 11.49 -2.73
CA VAL A 165 5.77 12.63 -2.74
C VAL A 165 6.52 12.75 -4.07
N SER A 166 6.91 13.97 -4.42
CA SER A 166 7.83 14.24 -5.52
C SER A 166 9.29 14.00 -5.08
N VAL A 167 10.18 13.86 -6.07
CA VAL A 167 11.64 13.77 -5.82
C VAL A 167 12.15 14.99 -5.05
N GLU A 168 11.63 16.17 -5.32
CA GLU A 168 11.99 17.40 -4.59
C GLU A 168 11.63 17.30 -3.10
N GLN A 169 10.44 16.79 -2.78
CA GLN A 169 10.01 16.57 -1.40
C GLN A 169 10.87 15.50 -0.70
N ILE A 170 11.26 14.44 -1.42
CA ILE A 170 12.17 13.43 -0.88
C ILE A 170 13.51 14.05 -0.51
N LYS A 171 14.10 14.86 -1.40
CA LYS A 171 15.38 15.56 -1.15
C LYS A 171 15.33 16.47 0.07
N ARG A 172 14.23 17.23 0.22
CA ARG A 172 14.02 18.12 1.35
C ARG A 172 13.94 17.33 2.67
N ALA A 173 13.21 16.22 2.69
CA ALA A 173 13.14 15.33 3.85
C ALA A 173 14.51 14.71 4.19
N GLN A 174 15.22 14.20 3.17
CA GLN A 174 16.56 13.59 3.34
C GLN A 174 17.60 14.56 3.92
N ALA A 175 17.44 15.87 3.73
CA ALA A 175 18.33 16.85 4.33
C ALA A 175 18.22 16.91 5.87
N ILE A 176 17.10 16.40 6.44
CA ILE A 176 16.85 16.38 7.89
C ILE A 176 17.15 15.00 8.48
N HIS A 177 16.63 13.93 7.84
CA HIS A 177 16.81 12.55 8.31
C HIS A 177 16.66 11.59 7.09
N PRO A 178 17.39 10.46 7.05
CA PRO A 178 17.25 9.48 5.97
C PRO A 178 15.81 9.05 5.74
N VAL A 179 15.43 8.92 4.46
CA VAL A 179 14.14 8.35 4.02
C VAL A 179 14.38 6.87 3.73
N THR A 180 13.74 5.99 4.51
CA THR A 180 13.87 4.54 4.33
C THR A 180 13.01 4.02 3.20
N THR A 181 11.75 4.53 3.09
CA THR A 181 10.80 4.08 2.06
C THR A 181 10.00 5.24 1.49
N VAL A 182 9.55 5.04 0.24
CA VAL A 182 8.48 5.84 -0.37
C VAL A 182 7.33 4.91 -0.73
N GLN A 183 6.11 5.25 -0.32
CA GLN A 183 4.90 4.51 -0.69
C GLN A 183 4.10 5.30 -1.73
N SER A 184 3.89 4.72 -2.91
CA SER A 184 3.18 5.38 -4.02
C SER A 184 2.26 4.42 -4.74
N GLU A 185 1.19 4.95 -5.38
CA GLU A 185 0.38 4.13 -6.28
C GLU A 185 1.24 3.69 -7.46
N PHE A 186 1.44 2.38 -7.60
CA PHE A 186 2.20 1.83 -8.71
C PHE A 186 1.64 0.47 -9.12
N SER A 187 1.40 0.30 -10.40
CA SER A 187 0.86 -0.92 -11.00
C SER A 187 1.01 -0.86 -12.52
N LEU A 188 0.67 -1.94 -13.21
CA LEU A 188 0.49 -1.93 -14.67
C LEU A 188 -0.53 -0.87 -15.14
N TRP A 189 -1.39 -0.42 -14.24
CA TRP A 189 -2.42 0.60 -14.51
C TRP A 189 -2.04 2.03 -14.08
N THR A 190 -1.03 2.21 -13.25
CA THR A 190 -0.54 3.53 -12.80
C THR A 190 0.98 3.50 -12.76
N ARG A 191 1.63 4.19 -13.68
CA ARG A 191 3.09 4.10 -13.90
C ARG A 191 3.83 5.42 -13.69
N ASP A 192 3.16 6.44 -13.15
CA ASP A 192 3.70 7.81 -13.02
C ASP A 192 5.05 7.84 -12.27
N VAL A 193 5.21 6.97 -11.28
CA VAL A 193 6.45 6.88 -10.48
C VAL A 193 7.68 6.44 -11.28
N GLN A 194 7.48 5.77 -12.43
CA GLN A 194 8.60 5.29 -13.26
C GLN A 194 9.42 6.43 -13.87
N ALA A 195 8.82 7.62 -14.04
CA ALA A 195 9.48 8.75 -14.65
C ALA A 195 10.60 9.31 -13.77
N GLU A 196 10.37 9.42 -12.45
CA GLU A 196 11.29 10.13 -11.56
C GLU A 196 11.48 9.41 -10.22
N VAL A 197 10.39 9.03 -9.53
CA VAL A 197 10.44 8.53 -8.15
C VAL A 197 11.11 7.16 -8.07
N LEU A 198 10.76 6.23 -8.95
CA LEU A 198 11.34 4.88 -8.96
C LEU A 198 12.86 4.90 -9.18
N PRO A 199 13.39 5.55 -10.25
CA PRO A 199 14.83 5.62 -10.46
C PRO A 199 15.55 6.41 -9.36
N TYR A 200 14.92 7.43 -8.77
CA TYR A 200 15.49 8.14 -7.65
C TYR A 200 15.62 7.23 -6.41
N CYS A 201 14.58 6.45 -6.10
CA CYS A 201 14.60 5.50 -4.98
C CYS A 201 15.69 4.43 -5.17
N GLU A 202 15.82 3.87 -6.38
CA GLU A 202 16.88 2.91 -6.71
C GLU A 202 18.26 3.50 -6.48
N GLN A 203 18.52 4.69 -7.05
CA GLN A 203 19.81 5.36 -6.95
C GLN A 203 20.23 5.71 -5.51
N HIS A 204 19.26 5.99 -4.63
CA HIS A 204 19.50 6.45 -3.27
C HIS A 204 19.26 5.38 -2.20
N GLY A 205 19.04 4.12 -2.61
CA GLY A 205 18.83 3.02 -1.69
C GLY A 205 17.57 3.16 -0.83
N ILE A 206 16.50 3.73 -1.40
CA ILE A 206 15.18 3.91 -0.77
C ILE A 206 14.26 2.79 -1.24
N GLY A 207 13.56 2.13 -0.32
CA GLY A 207 12.55 1.14 -0.66
C GLY A 207 11.30 1.78 -1.26
N LEU A 208 10.75 1.19 -2.33
CA LEU A 208 9.46 1.61 -2.89
C LEU A 208 8.37 0.61 -2.50
N LEU A 209 7.27 1.12 -1.95
CA LEU A 209 6.10 0.34 -1.54
C LEU A 209 4.90 0.65 -2.47
N PRO A 210 4.72 -0.11 -3.57
CA PRO A 210 3.54 0.04 -4.42
C PRO A 210 2.25 -0.26 -3.68
N TYR A 211 1.38 0.74 -3.46
CA TYR A 211 0.02 0.46 -3.02
C TYR A 211 -0.96 0.40 -4.21
N SER A 212 -2.15 -0.19 -4.01
CA SER A 212 -3.10 -0.52 -5.08
C SER A 212 -2.46 -1.27 -6.27
N PRO A 213 -1.54 -2.23 -6.04
CA PRO A 213 -0.73 -2.85 -7.10
C PRO A 213 -1.55 -3.66 -8.10
N LEU A 214 -2.79 -4.00 -7.74
CA LEU A 214 -3.75 -4.72 -8.59
C LEU A 214 -4.82 -3.80 -9.20
N GLY A 215 -4.58 -2.47 -9.27
CA GLY A 215 -5.55 -1.52 -9.80
C GLY A 215 -6.90 -1.60 -9.09
N ARG A 216 -6.88 -1.76 -7.76
CA ARG A 216 -8.08 -1.94 -6.91
C ARG A 216 -8.93 -3.15 -7.30
N GLY A 217 -8.29 -4.21 -7.80
CA GLY A 217 -8.89 -5.47 -8.21
C GLY A 217 -9.16 -5.59 -9.71
N PHE A 218 -8.96 -4.53 -10.49
CA PHE A 218 -9.14 -4.53 -11.94
C PHE A 218 -8.16 -5.47 -12.65
N LEU A 219 -6.87 -5.35 -12.33
CA LEU A 219 -5.81 -6.18 -12.93
C LEU A 219 -5.87 -7.66 -12.52
N ALA A 220 -6.67 -7.99 -11.51
CA ALA A 220 -6.94 -9.37 -11.11
C ALA A 220 -8.12 -10.00 -11.87
N GLY A 221 -8.67 -9.33 -12.89
CA GLY A 221 -9.79 -9.82 -13.69
C GLY A 221 -11.10 -9.95 -12.90
N ARG A 222 -11.29 -9.15 -11.83
CA ARG A 222 -12.45 -9.29 -10.92
C ARG A 222 -13.71 -8.59 -11.41
N PHE A 223 -13.61 -7.74 -12.42
CA PHE A 223 -14.70 -6.94 -12.93
C PHE A 223 -14.64 -6.92 -14.46
N ALA A 224 -15.67 -7.41 -15.09
CA ALA A 224 -15.86 -7.34 -16.54
C ALA A 224 -16.79 -6.17 -16.93
N SER A 225 -17.55 -5.61 -15.98
CA SER A 225 -18.44 -4.49 -16.23
C SER A 225 -18.60 -3.59 -14.98
N PHE A 226 -19.08 -2.36 -15.23
CA PHE A 226 -19.42 -1.41 -14.17
C PHE A 226 -20.54 -1.94 -13.25
N ASP A 227 -21.48 -2.74 -13.79
CA ASP A 227 -22.64 -3.24 -13.05
C ASP A 227 -22.27 -4.32 -12.02
N GLU A 228 -21.11 -4.96 -12.18
CA GLU A 228 -20.58 -5.93 -11.20
C GLU A 228 -20.05 -5.27 -9.91
N LEU A 229 -19.82 -3.96 -9.93
CA LEU A 229 -19.43 -3.23 -8.74
C LEU A 229 -20.65 -3.03 -7.81
N PRO A 230 -20.56 -3.38 -6.51
CA PRO A 230 -21.64 -3.11 -5.55
C PRO A 230 -22.08 -1.64 -5.57
N GLN A 231 -23.37 -1.38 -5.33
CA GLN A 231 -23.97 -0.03 -5.43
C GLN A 231 -23.26 1.01 -4.54
N ASN A 232 -22.79 0.60 -3.35
CA ASN A 232 -22.09 1.46 -2.38
C ASN A 232 -20.57 1.36 -2.49
N ASP A 233 -20.04 0.78 -3.57
CA ASP A 233 -18.60 0.64 -3.75
C ASP A 233 -17.97 1.98 -4.14
N GLN A 234 -16.93 2.37 -3.43
CA GLN A 234 -16.22 3.63 -3.70
C GLN A 234 -15.63 3.71 -5.11
N ARG A 235 -15.29 2.55 -5.72
CA ARG A 235 -14.76 2.49 -7.09
C ARG A 235 -15.74 3.03 -8.13
N ARG A 236 -17.06 2.93 -7.88
CA ARG A 236 -18.09 3.51 -8.77
C ARG A 236 -17.95 5.03 -8.96
N ARG A 237 -17.19 5.71 -8.11
CA ARG A 237 -16.96 7.17 -8.19
C ARG A 237 -15.64 7.54 -8.85
N LEU A 238 -14.75 6.56 -9.05
CA LEU A 238 -13.44 6.81 -9.63
C LEU A 238 -13.52 6.89 -11.15
N PRO A 239 -12.90 7.89 -11.81
CA PRO A 239 -13.02 8.11 -13.25
C PRO A 239 -12.68 6.88 -14.10
N ARG A 240 -11.65 6.12 -13.75
CA ARG A 240 -11.22 4.90 -14.46
C ARG A 240 -12.24 3.76 -14.42
N PHE A 241 -13.15 3.76 -13.45
CA PHE A 241 -14.20 2.76 -13.29
C PHE A 241 -15.54 3.22 -13.87
N GLN A 242 -15.67 4.47 -14.37
CA GLN A 242 -16.88 4.89 -15.07
C GLN A 242 -17.10 4.04 -16.33
N GLN A 243 -18.34 3.82 -16.72
CA GLN A 243 -18.73 2.84 -17.73
C GLN A 243 -17.91 2.91 -19.01
N ASP A 244 -17.75 4.11 -19.59
CA ASP A 244 -17.04 4.29 -20.85
C ASP A 244 -15.52 4.05 -20.69
N ASN A 245 -14.93 4.54 -19.60
CA ASN A 245 -13.52 4.35 -19.30
C ASN A 245 -13.20 2.90 -18.94
N LEU A 246 -14.08 2.25 -18.16
CA LEU A 246 -13.90 0.85 -17.76
C LEU A 246 -13.87 -0.05 -18.99
N GLN A 247 -14.81 0.14 -19.94
CA GLN A 247 -14.83 -0.63 -21.19
C GLN A 247 -13.54 -0.46 -22.00
N ALA A 248 -13.05 0.80 -22.14
CA ALA A 248 -11.79 1.08 -22.84
C ALA A 248 -10.57 0.45 -22.11
N ASN A 249 -10.65 0.28 -20.80
CA ASN A 249 -9.57 -0.29 -20.01
C ASN A 249 -9.56 -1.82 -19.97
N LEU A 250 -10.63 -2.52 -20.42
CA LEU A 250 -10.70 -4.00 -20.39
C LEU A 250 -9.56 -4.67 -21.18
N ASP A 251 -9.08 -4.03 -22.25
CA ASP A 251 -7.95 -4.55 -23.04
C ASP A 251 -6.67 -4.67 -22.19
N ILE A 252 -6.49 -3.81 -21.18
CA ILE A 252 -5.36 -3.89 -20.25
C ILE A 252 -5.45 -5.18 -19.43
N ALA A 253 -6.61 -5.46 -18.84
CA ALA A 253 -6.83 -6.69 -18.07
C ALA A 253 -6.72 -7.95 -18.95
N THR A 254 -7.19 -7.88 -20.19
CA THR A 254 -7.07 -8.97 -21.16
C THR A 254 -5.61 -9.30 -21.46
N LYS A 255 -4.77 -8.30 -21.73
CA LYS A 255 -3.33 -8.51 -21.98
C LYS A 255 -2.60 -9.11 -20.78
N VAL A 256 -2.94 -8.70 -19.56
CA VAL A 256 -2.40 -9.32 -18.33
C VAL A 256 -2.83 -10.79 -18.24
N SER A 257 -4.08 -11.10 -18.58
CA SER A 257 -4.63 -12.46 -18.56
C SER A 257 -3.97 -13.35 -19.63
N GLU A 258 -3.69 -12.83 -20.83
CA GLU A 258 -2.98 -13.57 -21.89
C GLU A 258 -1.57 -14.01 -21.44
N VAL A 259 -0.83 -13.11 -20.78
CA VAL A 259 0.48 -13.46 -20.20
C VAL A 259 0.31 -14.49 -19.09
N ALA A 260 -0.70 -14.32 -18.23
CA ALA A 260 -0.97 -15.24 -17.11
C ALA A 260 -1.27 -16.67 -17.60
N GLU A 261 -2.13 -16.82 -18.63
CA GLU A 261 -2.44 -18.09 -19.23
C GLU A 261 -1.19 -18.76 -19.85
N ARG A 262 -0.36 -18.00 -20.56
CA ARG A 262 0.86 -18.48 -21.21
C ARG A 262 1.85 -19.09 -20.22
N ILE A 263 1.96 -18.52 -19.01
CA ILE A 263 2.94 -18.97 -17.99
C ILE A 263 2.31 -19.83 -16.88
N GLY A 264 1.01 -20.09 -16.95
CA GLY A 264 0.30 -20.90 -15.95
C GLY A 264 0.16 -20.23 -14.58
N ALA A 265 0.06 -18.89 -14.55
CA ALA A 265 -0.13 -18.08 -13.36
C ALA A 265 -1.51 -17.40 -13.36
N THR A 266 -1.88 -16.73 -12.26
CA THR A 266 -3.06 -15.86 -12.25
C THR A 266 -2.73 -14.44 -12.71
N PRO A 267 -3.70 -13.66 -13.22
CA PRO A 267 -3.47 -12.26 -13.57
C PRO A 267 -2.96 -11.42 -12.38
N ALA A 268 -3.42 -11.70 -11.17
CA ALA A 268 -2.93 -11.04 -9.96
C ALA A 268 -1.45 -11.34 -9.70
N GLN A 269 -1.05 -12.60 -9.86
CA GLN A 269 0.35 -13.01 -9.72
C GLN A 269 1.24 -12.35 -10.76
N VAL A 270 0.81 -12.27 -12.02
CA VAL A 270 1.56 -11.60 -13.10
C VAL A 270 1.73 -10.11 -12.79
N ALA A 271 0.66 -9.42 -12.41
CA ALA A 271 0.73 -8.00 -12.09
C ALA A 271 1.66 -7.69 -10.90
N LEU A 272 1.66 -8.53 -9.87
CA LEU A 272 2.57 -8.40 -8.73
C LEU A 272 4.01 -8.78 -9.08
N ALA A 273 4.22 -9.86 -9.85
CA ALA A 273 5.55 -10.28 -10.31
C ALA A 273 6.21 -9.21 -11.19
N TRP A 274 5.41 -8.51 -12.04
CA TRP A 274 5.91 -7.38 -12.82
C TRP A 274 6.44 -6.24 -11.92
N LEU A 275 5.75 -5.93 -10.82
CA LEU A 275 6.23 -4.95 -9.85
C LEU A 275 7.51 -5.40 -9.14
N VAL A 276 7.59 -6.67 -8.73
CA VAL A 276 8.81 -7.22 -8.11
C VAL A 276 9.99 -7.21 -9.09
N ALA A 277 9.73 -7.36 -10.38
CA ALA A 277 10.76 -7.29 -11.44
C ALA A 277 11.31 -5.88 -11.67
N GLN A 278 10.66 -4.82 -11.14
CA GLN A 278 11.17 -3.44 -11.24
C GLN A 278 12.42 -3.20 -10.38
N GLY A 279 12.74 -4.10 -9.47
CA GLY A 279 13.98 -4.05 -8.68
C GLY A 279 13.84 -4.62 -7.27
N PRO A 280 14.95 -4.98 -6.63
CA PRO A 280 14.93 -5.58 -5.29
C PRO A 280 14.43 -4.62 -4.19
N HIS A 281 14.41 -3.32 -4.47
CA HIS A 281 13.89 -2.29 -3.57
C HIS A 281 12.37 -2.08 -3.67
N VAL A 282 11.69 -2.80 -4.58
CA VAL A 282 10.24 -2.66 -4.81
C VAL A 282 9.49 -3.79 -4.12
N VAL A 283 8.63 -3.46 -3.16
CA VAL A 283 7.82 -4.41 -2.40
C VAL A 283 6.35 -4.00 -2.46
N PRO A 284 5.54 -4.59 -3.37
CA PRO A 284 4.13 -4.29 -3.46
C PRO A 284 3.36 -4.77 -2.22
N ILE A 285 2.34 -3.99 -1.83
CA ILE A 285 1.50 -4.24 -0.67
C ILE A 285 0.02 -4.46 -1.07
N PRO A 286 -0.29 -5.56 -1.80
CA PRO A 286 -1.67 -5.85 -2.18
C PRO A 286 -2.57 -6.01 -0.95
N GLY A 287 -3.73 -5.34 -0.97
CA GLY A 287 -4.73 -5.44 0.10
C GLY A 287 -5.67 -6.62 -0.13
N THR A 288 -5.91 -7.41 0.91
CA THR A 288 -6.95 -8.43 0.91
C THR A 288 -7.46 -8.73 2.32
N LYS A 289 -8.73 -9.15 2.41
CA LYS A 289 -9.37 -9.71 3.61
C LYS A 289 -9.80 -11.17 3.42
N THR A 290 -9.29 -11.83 2.38
CA THR A 290 -9.73 -13.16 1.95
C THR A 290 -8.53 -14.10 1.88
N PRO A 291 -8.52 -15.22 2.62
CA PRO A 291 -7.39 -16.17 2.64
C PRO A 291 -6.96 -16.65 1.26
N LYS A 292 -7.94 -16.96 0.39
CA LYS A 292 -7.66 -17.38 -1.00
C LYS A 292 -6.86 -16.35 -1.77
N TYR A 293 -7.23 -15.07 -1.68
CA TYR A 293 -6.52 -14.01 -2.42
C TYR A 293 -5.17 -13.67 -1.80
N LEU A 294 -5.01 -13.87 -0.48
CA LEU A 294 -3.71 -13.76 0.15
C LEU A 294 -2.74 -14.80 -0.39
N ALA A 295 -3.16 -16.07 -0.45
CA ALA A 295 -2.34 -17.15 -0.98
C ALA A 295 -1.98 -16.91 -2.46
N ASP A 296 -2.94 -16.43 -3.25
CA ASP A 296 -2.72 -16.07 -4.65
C ASP A 296 -1.68 -14.94 -4.78
N ASN A 297 -1.85 -13.85 -4.05
CA ASN A 297 -0.91 -12.73 -4.05
C ASN A 297 0.50 -13.16 -3.58
N ALA A 298 0.60 -13.98 -2.56
CA ALA A 298 1.88 -14.49 -2.05
C ALA A 298 2.61 -15.37 -3.09
N GLY A 299 1.86 -16.12 -3.89
CA GLY A 299 2.39 -16.95 -4.98
C GLY A 299 3.10 -16.14 -6.08
N ALA A 300 2.83 -14.83 -6.18
CA ALA A 300 3.55 -13.96 -7.11
C ALA A 300 5.07 -13.92 -6.85
N ALA A 301 5.50 -14.20 -5.63
CA ALA A 301 6.92 -14.26 -5.28
C ALA A 301 7.70 -15.34 -6.05
N ASP A 302 7.02 -16.38 -6.52
CA ASP A 302 7.62 -17.52 -7.21
C ASP A 302 7.46 -17.44 -8.73
N VAL A 303 6.67 -16.47 -9.24
CA VAL A 303 6.46 -16.24 -10.67
C VAL A 303 7.72 -15.63 -11.27
N GLN A 304 8.19 -16.23 -12.37
CA GLN A 304 9.29 -15.71 -13.17
C GLN A 304 8.78 -15.25 -14.53
N LEU A 305 8.89 -13.95 -14.77
CA LEU A 305 8.55 -13.34 -16.06
C LEU A 305 9.79 -13.37 -16.97
N SER A 306 9.65 -13.92 -18.17
CA SER A 306 10.70 -13.84 -19.18
C SER A 306 10.87 -12.39 -19.69
N PRO A 307 11.98 -12.07 -20.36
CA PRO A 307 12.13 -10.76 -21.03
C PRO A 307 11.01 -10.46 -22.03
N ALA A 308 10.45 -11.48 -22.69
CA ALA A 308 9.33 -11.32 -23.60
C ALA A 308 8.03 -10.98 -22.84
N ASP A 309 7.76 -11.64 -21.71
CA ASP A 309 6.60 -11.33 -20.87
C ASP A 309 6.67 -9.91 -20.33
N LEU A 310 7.85 -9.47 -19.85
CA LEU A 310 8.06 -8.10 -19.39
C LEU A 310 7.83 -7.09 -20.52
N ALA A 311 8.35 -7.35 -21.74
CA ALA A 311 8.14 -6.48 -22.89
C ALA A 311 6.66 -6.37 -23.28
N ASP A 312 5.90 -7.48 -23.25
CA ASP A 312 4.46 -7.48 -23.51
C ASP A 312 3.70 -6.65 -22.47
N LEU A 313 4.05 -6.81 -21.18
CA LEU A 313 3.45 -6.06 -20.08
C LEU A 313 3.82 -4.57 -20.11
N ASP A 314 5.04 -4.24 -20.47
CA ASP A 314 5.51 -2.86 -20.61
C ASP A 314 4.84 -2.14 -21.79
N ALA A 315 4.48 -2.86 -22.85
CA ALA A 315 3.76 -2.36 -24.02
C ALA A 315 2.26 -2.09 -23.76
N ILE A 316 1.71 -2.48 -22.60
CA ILE A 316 0.32 -2.20 -22.24
C ILE A 316 0.11 -0.67 -22.19
N PRO A 317 -0.92 -0.13 -22.88
CA PRO A 317 -1.16 1.30 -22.93
C PRO A 317 -1.56 1.87 -21.57
N ALA A 318 -1.39 3.18 -21.41
CA ALA A 318 -1.90 3.90 -20.24
C ALA A 318 -3.43 3.80 -20.20
N PRO A 319 -4.04 3.74 -19.00
CA PRO A 319 -5.49 3.65 -18.86
C PRO A 319 -6.20 4.95 -19.26
N THR A 320 -7.44 4.81 -19.71
CA THR A 320 -8.35 5.92 -19.92
C THR A 320 -8.95 6.39 -18.60
N GLY A 321 -9.02 7.70 -18.39
CA GLY A 321 -9.55 8.33 -17.18
C GLY A 321 -8.50 8.67 -16.14
N ALA A 322 -8.77 9.73 -15.37
CA ALA A 322 -7.92 10.17 -14.27
C ALA A 322 -7.92 9.15 -13.11
N ARG A 323 -6.89 9.20 -12.28
CA ARG A 323 -6.71 8.31 -11.12
C ARG A 323 -7.76 8.59 -10.02
N TYR A 324 -8.05 9.90 -9.79
CA TYR A 324 -9.02 10.43 -8.82
C TYR A 324 -9.88 11.52 -9.44
#